data_71291ee1bd13131024def4fd395c2f0f
#
_entry.id   71291ee1bd13131024def4fd395c2f0f
#
_cell.length_a   1.000
_cell.length_b   1.000
_cell.length_c   1.000
_cell.angle_alpha   90.00
_cell.angle_beta   90.00
_cell.angle_gamma   90.00
#
_symmetry.space_group_name_H-M   'P 1'
#
loop_
_entity.id
_entity.type
_entity.pdbx_description
1 polymer ?
#
loop_
_entity_poly.entity_id
_entity_poly.type
_entity_poly.pdbx_seq_one_letter_code
_entity_poly.pdbx_strand_id
1 'polypeptide(L)' 'MVDRAMLQRRLAQAADRIETGVRYIAKQRGIIDQLEADGRDARDAREILTYLEELHAMNVANHKRILEEN' A
#
# COMPACT_ATOMS: atom_id res chain seq x y z
N MET A 1 -12.16 -0.56 -28.08
CA MET A 1 -10.76 -1.08 -28.15
C MET A 1 -9.92 -0.39 -27.09
N VAL A 2 -9.16 -1.16 -26.34
CA VAL A 2 -8.31 -0.61 -25.28
C VAL A 2 -6.98 -0.12 -25.86
N ASP A 3 -6.60 1.12 -25.55
CA ASP A 3 -5.29 1.65 -25.93
C ASP A 3 -4.22 0.97 -25.07
N ARG A 4 -3.35 0.24 -25.73
CA ARG A 4 -2.27 -0.51 -25.05
C ARG A 4 -1.34 0.41 -24.24
N ALA A 5 -0.99 1.57 -24.79
CA ALA A 5 -0.11 2.52 -24.10
C ALA A 5 -0.76 3.06 -22.83
N MET A 6 -2.05 3.38 -22.90
CA MET A 6 -2.82 3.82 -21.72
C MET A 6 -2.90 2.72 -20.69
N LEU A 7 -3.18 1.49 -21.11
CA LEU A 7 -3.24 0.34 -20.21
C LEU A 7 -1.91 0.14 -19.50
N GLN A 8 -0.80 0.20 -20.23
CA GLN A 8 0.53 0.04 -19.64
C GLN A 8 0.84 1.13 -18.62
N ARG A 9 0.43 2.38 -18.89
CA ARG A 9 0.60 3.48 -17.92
C ARG A 9 -0.23 3.25 -16.67
N ARG A 10 -1.48 2.79 -16.82
CA ARG A 10 -2.34 2.50 -15.68
C ARG A 10 -1.76 1.38 -14.81
N LEU A 11 -1.24 0.33 -15.45
CA LEU A 11 -0.60 -0.78 -14.74
C LEU A 11 0.66 -0.32 -14.01
N ALA A 12 1.48 0.51 -14.65
CA ALA A 12 2.69 1.03 -14.03
C ALA A 12 2.36 1.90 -12.81
N GLN A 13 1.35 2.76 -12.91
CA GLN A 13 0.91 3.59 -11.78
C GLN A 13 0.37 2.74 -10.64
N ALA A 14 -0.41 1.71 -10.96
CA ALA A 14 -0.96 0.81 -9.95
C ALA A 14 0.17 0.03 -9.26
N ALA A 15 1.17 -0.42 -10.00
CA ALA A 15 2.33 -1.11 -9.45
C ALA A 15 3.14 -0.20 -8.52
N ASP A 16 3.31 1.08 -8.89
CA ASP A 16 4.01 2.06 -8.06
C ASP A 16 3.30 2.26 -6.72
N ARG A 17 1.97 2.31 -6.74
CA ARG A 17 1.18 2.46 -5.50
C ARG A 17 1.36 1.26 -4.59
N ILE A 18 1.42 0.06 -5.16
CA ILE A 18 1.65 -1.17 -4.39
C ILE A 18 3.04 -1.13 -3.76
N GLU A 19 4.06 -0.79 -4.53
CA GLU A 19 5.44 -0.72 -4.04
C GLU A 19 5.58 0.33 -2.93
N THR A 20 5.00 1.51 -3.14
CA THR A 20 4.99 2.58 -2.15
C THR A 20 4.29 2.14 -0.87
N GLY A 21 3.16 1.43 -1.00
CA GLY A 21 2.41 0.89 0.14
C GLY A 21 3.24 -0.08 0.96
N VAL A 22 3.97 -0.97 0.31
CA VAL A 22 4.85 -1.94 1.00
C VAL A 22 5.89 -1.19 1.84
N ARG A 23 6.50 -0.15 1.28
CA ARG A 23 7.52 0.63 1.99
C ARG A 23 6.94 1.39 3.17
N TYR A 24 5.77 2.01 3.01
CA TYR A 24 5.13 2.74 4.10
C TYR A 24 4.69 1.81 5.23
N ILE A 25 4.18 0.63 4.89
CA ILE A 25 3.78 -0.37 5.89
C ILE A 25 5.01 -0.82 6.68
N ALA A 26 6.12 -1.13 6.00
CA ALA A 26 7.35 -1.54 6.66
C ALA A 26 7.87 -0.45 7.60
N LYS A 27 7.86 0.81 7.13
CA LYS A 27 8.29 1.95 7.95
C LYS A 27 7.39 2.10 9.17
N GLN A 28 6.08 1.99 9.01
CA GLN A 28 5.13 2.14 10.10
C GLN A 28 5.29 1.04 11.15
N ARG A 29 5.56 -0.20 10.71
CA ARG A 29 5.84 -1.30 11.64
C ARG A 29 7.11 -1.03 12.45
N GLY A 30 8.13 -0.47 11.82
CA GLY A 30 9.35 -0.07 12.52
C GLY A 30 9.09 0.99 13.59
N ILE A 31 8.22 1.96 13.29
CA ILE A 31 7.83 3.00 14.25
C ILE A 31 7.12 2.36 15.46
N ILE A 32 6.21 1.42 15.22
CA ILE A 32 5.49 0.70 16.28
C ILE A 32 6.49 -0.07 17.15
N ASP A 33 7.40 -0.81 16.53
CA ASP A 33 8.41 -1.59 17.24
C ASP A 33 9.26 -0.70 18.14
N GLN A 34 9.65 0.47 17.64
CA GLN A 34 10.45 1.40 18.41
C GLN A 34 9.68 1.98 19.60
N LEU A 35 8.42 2.35 19.38
CA LEU A 35 7.57 2.86 20.47
C LEU A 35 7.41 1.80 21.55
N GLU A 36 7.18 0.56 21.17
CA GLU A 36 7.03 -0.55 22.12
C GLU A 36 8.33 -0.82 22.88
N ALA A 37 9.46 -0.80 22.17
CA ALA A 37 10.77 -0.98 22.78
C ALA A 37 11.06 0.11 23.82
N ASP A 38 10.58 1.33 23.57
CA ASP A 38 10.76 2.46 24.48
C ASP A 38 9.72 2.51 25.60
N GLY A 39 8.80 1.54 25.64
CA GLY A 39 7.72 1.52 26.62
C GLY A 39 6.67 2.61 26.40
N ARG A 40 6.55 3.13 25.17
CA ARG A 40 5.61 4.20 24.81
C ARG A 40 4.34 3.62 24.21
N ASP A 41 3.27 4.42 24.26
CA ASP A 41 1.97 4.02 23.71
C ASP A 41 2.03 4.02 22.19
N ALA A 42 1.74 2.85 21.58
CA ALA A 42 1.75 2.67 20.13
C ALA A 42 0.35 2.63 19.51
N ARG A 43 -0.68 3.00 20.26
CA ARG A 43 -2.07 2.88 19.80
C ARG A 43 -2.35 3.63 18.51
N ASP A 44 -1.99 4.91 18.49
CA ASP A 44 -2.21 5.74 17.30
C ASP A 44 -1.38 5.24 16.12
N ALA A 45 -0.15 4.79 16.39
CA ALA A 45 0.70 4.25 15.35
C ALA A 45 0.11 2.97 14.75
N ARG A 46 -0.55 2.14 15.56
CA ARG A 46 -1.23 0.94 15.06
C ARG A 46 -2.46 1.27 14.23
N GLU A 47 -3.19 2.32 14.59
CA GLU A 47 -4.33 2.79 13.78
C GLU A 47 -3.87 3.25 12.39
N ILE A 48 -2.74 3.95 12.34
CA ILE A 48 -2.15 4.36 11.06
C ILE A 48 -1.77 3.13 10.24
N LEU A 49 -1.18 2.11 10.88
CA LEU A 49 -0.82 0.87 10.18
C LEU A 49 -2.07 0.20 9.59
N THR A 50 -3.15 0.13 10.34
CA THR A 50 -4.40 -0.46 9.85
C THR A 50 -4.90 0.28 8.61
N TYR A 51 -4.88 1.62 8.65
CA TYR A 51 -5.26 2.42 7.49
C TYR A 51 -4.37 2.14 6.27
N LEU A 52 -3.06 2.07 6.49
CA LEU A 52 -2.11 1.78 5.41
C LEU A 52 -2.33 0.39 4.81
N GLU A 53 -2.63 -0.59 5.65
CA GLU A 53 -2.90 -1.96 5.20
C GLU A 53 -4.20 -2.03 4.39
N GLU A 54 -5.24 -1.31 4.82
CA GLU A 54 -6.49 -1.25 4.07
C GLU A 54 -6.31 -0.58 2.73
N LEU A 55 -5.59 0.54 2.69
CA LEU A 55 -5.29 1.25 1.46
C LEU A 55 -4.47 0.36 0.52
N HIS A 56 -3.48 -0.34 1.05
CA HIS A 56 -2.65 -1.26 0.28
C HIS A 56 -3.49 -2.38 -0.34
N ALA A 57 -4.41 -2.97 0.42
CA ALA A 57 -5.30 -4.01 -0.08
C ALA A 57 -6.16 -3.50 -1.24
N MET A 58 -6.65 -2.26 -1.14
CA MET A 58 -7.40 -1.62 -2.22
C MET A 58 -6.54 -1.43 -3.47
N ASN A 59 -5.28 -1.02 -3.30
CA ASN A 59 -4.36 -0.82 -4.42
C ASN A 59 -4.02 -2.14 -5.10
N VAL A 60 -3.85 -3.22 -4.33
CA VAL A 60 -3.62 -4.56 -4.89
C VAL A 60 -4.84 -5.02 -5.68
N ALA A 61 -6.03 -4.84 -5.13
CA ALA A 61 -7.28 -5.22 -5.80
C ALA A 61 -7.47 -4.42 -7.10
N ASN A 62 -7.13 -3.12 -7.08
CA ASN A 62 -7.23 -2.27 -8.26
C ASN A 62 -6.28 -2.74 -9.37
N HIS A 63 -5.04 -3.07 -9.02
CA HIS A 63 -4.06 -3.59 -9.98
C HIS A 63 -4.56 -4.88 -10.63
N LYS A 64 -5.09 -5.79 -9.81
CA LYS A 64 -5.65 -7.05 -10.30
C LYS A 64 -6.82 -6.80 -11.26
N ARG A 65 -7.68 -5.85 -10.93
CA ARG A 65 -8.83 -5.51 -11.77
C ARG A 65 -8.39 -4.97 -13.13
N ILE A 66 -7.36 -4.12 -13.16
CA ILE A 66 -6.82 -3.58 -14.41
C ILE A 66 -6.29 -4.71 -15.29
N LEU A 67 -5.59 -5.69 -14.69
CA LEU A 67 -5.10 -6.86 -15.41
C LEU A 67 -6.25 -7.68 -16.01
N GLU A 68 -7.36 -7.80 -15.27
CA GLU A 68 -8.53 -8.57 -15.71
C GLU A 68 -9.33 -7.88 -16.81
N GLU A 69 -9.24 -6.55 -16.89
CA GLU A 69 -9.92 -5.77 -17.94
C GLU A 69 -9.29 -5.99 -19.32
N ASN A 70 -8.10 -6.53 -19.37
CA ASN A 70 -7.36 -6.68 -20.61
C ASN A 70 -7.70 -8.04 -21.31
#